data_f992a2b078e6b156bb0c1714d5ea5504
#
_entry.id   f992a2b078e6b156bb0c1714d5ea5504
#
_cell.length_a   1.000
_cell.length_b   1.000
_cell.length_c   1.000
_cell.angle_alpha   90.00
_cell.angle_beta   90.00
_cell.angle_gamma   90.00
#
_symmetry.space_group_name_H-M   'P 1'
#
loop_
_entity.id
_entity.type
_entity.pdbx_description
1 polymer ?
#
loop_
_entity_poly.entity_id
_entity_poly.type
_entity_poly.pdbx_seq_one_letter_code
_entity_poly.pdbx_strand_id
1 'polypeptide(L)'
;RRADARVDAAERLSEREETLSFSSTRSRLDGESLEVRLDIAPESLDAWPPSRIAREWRELTGDLLGAQSVRFESDVGGPGSGAALSLRLSHPDTHVLEAAAARLAERLGEYGLTDIDSGLGDGKPQLEMRLSAEGRSLGLTGSDLAQALRGPLQGATAVEQFIGRQEVSVEVRLPETSRNSLSELYRLPIRTPDGMSVPLSRVADITLSQASSSLQRIDGRRIITVTADSEGDQAINQVIATLQEEVFPALSNTWPGLEVSMGGRQQDTADNLATLRTAMWLMLAALYALLAIPFRSYLQPLLVMAAIPFGIVGAVG
;
A
#
# COMPACT_ATOMS: atom_id res chain seq x y z
N ARG A 1 -22.36 -1.50 -1.07
CA ARG A 1 -22.63 -1.20 0.36
C ARG A 1 -21.51 -0.41 1.04
N ARG A 2 -20.21 -0.79 0.91
CA ARG A 2 -19.10 -0.05 1.56
C ARG A 2 -18.77 1.27 0.86
N ALA A 3 -18.84 1.30 -0.48
CA ALA A 3 -18.72 2.52 -1.25
C ALA A 3 -19.83 3.51 -0.92
N ASP A 4 -21.04 2.99 -0.85
CA ASP A 4 -22.24 3.77 -0.54
C ASP A 4 -22.10 4.46 0.82
N ALA A 5 -21.62 3.75 1.87
CA ALA A 5 -21.46 4.32 3.20
C ALA A 5 -20.48 5.50 3.26
N ARG A 6 -19.40 5.48 2.45
CA ARG A 6 -18.43 6.59 2.38
C ARG A 6 -18.95 7.76 1.56
N VAL A 7 -19.67 7.47 0.48
CA VAL A 7 -20.32 8.49 -0.33
C VAL A 7 -21.45 9.15 0.48
N ASP A 8 -22.29 8.35 1.14
CA ASP A 8 -23.35 8.85 2.03
C ASP A 8 -22.78 9.72 3.17
N ALA A 9 -21.63 9.35 3.75
CA ALA A 9 -20.96 10.16 4.77
C ALA A 9 -20.47 11.50 4.22
N ALA A 10 -19.96 11.52 2.99
CA ALA A 10 -19.53 12.74 2.32
C ALA A 10 -20.74 13.64 1.97
N GLU A 11 -21.82 13.06 1.49
CA GLU A 11 -23.06 13.79 1.20
C GLU A 11 -23.66 14.39 2.47
N ARG A 12 -23.69 13.65 3.57
CA ARG A 12 -24.12 14.17 4.89
C ARG A 12 -23.23 15.31 5.37
N LEU A 13 -21.94 15.31 5.08
CA LEU A 13 -21.03 16.40 5.41
C LEU A 13 -21.41 17.66 4.66
N SER A 14 -21.69 17.56 3.35
CA SER A 14 -22.12 18.72 2.55
C SER A 14 -23.51 19.21 2.89
N GLU A 15 -24.43 18.33 3.30
CA GLU A 15 -25.78 18.71 3.75
C GLU A 15 -25.77 19.42 5.11
N ARG A 16 -24.82 19.09 5.99
CA ARG A 16 -24.70 19.64 7.33
C ARG A 16 -24.10 21.06 7.32
N GLU A 17 -23.27 21.33 6.33
CA GLU A 17 -22.48 22.56 6.26
C GLU A 17 -22.73 23.27 4.93
N GLU A 18 -23.60 24.27 4.95
CA GLU A 18 -24.01 25.06 3.76
C GLU A 18 -22.84 25.69 2.99
N THR A 19 -21.69 25.87 3.63
CA THR A 19 -20.50 26.48 3.04
C THR A 19 -19.55 25.46 2.40
N LEU A 20 -19.81 24.16 2.55
CA LEU A 20 -19.00 23.10 1.97
C LEU A 20 -19.66 22.54 0.73
N SER A 21 -19.02 22.66 -0.40
CA SER A 21 -19.50 22.09 -1.66
C SER A 21 -18.41 21.25 -2.33
N PHE A 22 -18.83 20.11 -2.87
CA PHE A 22 -17.97 19.24 -3.66
C PHE A 22 -18.23 19.45 -5.15
N SER A 23 -17.17 19.66 -5.92
CA SER A 23 -17.27 19.79 -7.38
C SER A 23 -17.45 18.43 -8.05
N SER A 24 -16.89 17.37 -7.50
CA SER A 24 -17.14 16.00 -7.95
C SER A 24 -16.89 14.97 -6.85
N THR A 25 -17.58 13.83 -6.95
CA THR A 25 -17.34 12.64 -6.13
C THR A 25 -17.06 11.48 -7.06
N ARG A 26 -15.95 10.79 -6.85
CA ARG A 26 -15.56 9.63 -7.65
C ARG A 26 -15.26 8.45 -6.74
N SER A 27 -15.79 7.28 -7.08
CA SER A 27 -15.46 6.03 -6.40
C SER A 27 -14.82 5.05 -7.38
N ARG A 28 -13.74 4.42 -6.97
CA ARG A 28 -13.06 3.36 -7.71
C ARG A 28 -12.95 2.13 -6.82
N LEU A 29 -13.44 1.01 -7.31
CA LEU A 29 -13.26 -0.30 -6.69
C LEU A 29 -12.26 -1.09 -7.53
N ASP A 30 -11.13 -1.45 -6.94
CA ASP A 30 -10.11 -2.27 -7.57
C ASP A 30 -9.79 -3.48 -6.69
N GLY A 31 -10.40 -4.61 -7.06
CA GLY A 31 -10.26 -5.85 -6.30
C GLY A 31 -10.66 -5.70 -4.83
N GLU A 32 -9.70 -5.49 -3.97
CA GLU A 32 -9.89 -5.38 -2.50
C GLU A 32 -9.82 -3.95 -1.99
N SER A 33 -9.34 -3.02 -2.81
CA SER A 33 -9.24 -1.62 -2.43
C SER A 33 -10.42 -0.81 -2.96
N LEU A 34 -10.95 0.06 -2.10
CA LEU A 34 -11.97 1.04 -2.44
C LEU A 34 -11.40 2.44 -2.21
N GLU A 35 -11.26 3.19 -3.27
CA GLU A 35 -10.90 4.61 -3.23
C GLU A 35 -12.16 5.45 -3.46
N VAL A 36 -12.41 6.41 -2.58
CA VAL A 36 -13.42 7.44 -2.77
C VAL A 36 -12.70 8.79 -2.76
N ARG A 37 -12.82 9.54 -3.85
CA ARG A 37 -12.20 10.84 -4.01
C ARG A 37 -13.28 11.93 -4.05
N LEU A 38 -13.08 12.94 -3.23
CA LEU A 38 -13.91 14.14 -3.18
C LEU A 38 -13.08 15.32 -3.73
N ASP A 39 -13.57 15.95 -4.78
CA ASP A 39 -12.97 17.17 -5.30
C ASP A 39 -13.72 18.37 -4.68
N ILE A 40 -13.03 19.17 -3.88
CA ILE A 40 -13.60 20.28 -3.13
C ILE A 40 -13.69 21.49 -4.05
N ALA A 41 -14.81 22.20 -3.99
CA ALA A 41 -14.95 23.45 -4.72
C ALA A 41 -13.99 24.53 -4.19
N PRO A 42 -13.30 25.28 -5.08
CA PRO A 42 -12.29 26.25 -4.66
C PRO A 42 -12.80 27.29 -3.64
N GLU A 43 -14.04 27.73 -3.77
CA GLU A 43 -14.70 28.65 -2.87
C GLU A 43 -14.90 28.13 -1.45
N SER A 44 -14.87 26.82 -1.26
CA SER A 44 -15.01 26.19 0.07
C SER A 44 -13.67 26.07 0.81
N LEU A 45 -12.52 26.18 0.12
CA LEU A 45 -11.20 25.91 0.70
C LEU A 45 -10.78 26.92 1.78
N ASP A 46 -11.24 28.17 1.69
CA ASP A 46 -10.93 29.22 2.68
C ASP A 46 -11.58 28.94 4.04
N ALA A 47 -12.80 28.42 4.03
CA ALA A 47 -13.55 28.09 5.25
C ALA A 47 -13.27 26.65 5.73
N TRP A 48 -12.95 25.76 4.80
CA TRP A 48 -12.81 24.33 5.01
C TRP A 48 -11.45 23.83 4.50
N PRO A 49 -10.39 23.92 5.31
CA PRO A 49 -9.10 23.35 4.92
C PRO A 49 -9.24 21.82 4.79
N PRO A 50 -8.53 21.20 3.83
CA PRO A 50 -8.64 19.75 3.52
C PRO A 50 -8.45 18.84 4.74
N SER A 51 -7.57 19.22 5.67
CA SER A 51 -7.34 18.48 6.92
C SER A 51 -8.57 18.45 7.84
N ARG A 52 -9.34 19.54 7.90
CA ARG A 52 -10.60 19.61 8.65
C ARG A 52 -11.66 18.72 8.00
N ILE A 53 -11.77 18.74 6.67
CA ILE A 53 -12.71 17.91 5.92
C ILE A 53 -12.40 16.44 6.15
N ALA A 54 -11.13 16.03 6.07
CA ALA A 54 -10.71 14.66 6.29
C ALA A 54 -11.07 14.15 7.70
N ARG A 55 -10.92 14.99 8.72
CA ARG A 55 -11.28 14.67 10.10
C ARG A 55 -12.79 14.49 10.27
N GLU A 56 -13.58 15.44 9.81
CA GLU A 56 -15.04 15.39 9.90
C GLU A 56 -15.61 14.22 9.09
N TRP A 57 -15.04 13.96 7.93
CA TRP A 57 -15.42 12.80 7.10
C TRP A 57 -15.09 11.48 7.80
N ARG A 58 -13.94 11.38 8.49
CA ARG A 58 -13.58 10.22 9.32
C ARG A 58 -14.60 10.00 10.43
N GLU A 59 -14.99 11.05 11.17
CA GLU A 59 -15.98 10.98 12.24
C GLU A 59 -17.35 10.51 11.74
N LEU A 60 -17.79 11.03 10.60
CA LEU A 60 -19.07 10.63 10.00
C LEU A 60 -19.06 9.23 9.40
N THR A 61 -17.92 8.77 8.91
CA THR A 61 -17.79 7.43 8.34
C THR A 61 -17.83 6.35 9.43
N GLY A 62 -17.24 6.65 10.59
CA GLY A 62 -17.14 5.70 11.70
C GLY A 62 -16.41 4.41 11.33
N ASP A 63 -16.59 3.37 12.13
CA ASP A 63 -15.97 2.07 11.91
C ASP A 63 -16.65 1.31 10.76
N LEU A 64 -15.89 1.01 9.72
CA LEU A 64 -16.35 0.20 8.59
C LEU A 64 -16.11 -1.29 8.87
N LEU A 65 -17.18 -2.01 9.19
CA LEU A 65 -17.14 -3.45 9.43
C LEU A 65 -16.48 -4.20 8.25
N GLY A 66 -15.41 -4.91 8.54
CA GLY A 66 -14.66 -5.72 7.57
C GLY A 66 -13.74 -4.91 6.65
N ALA A 67 -13.48 -3.63 6.91
CA ALA A 67 -12.31 -2.94 6.37
C ALA A 67 -11.11 -3.22 7.28
N GLN A 68 -9.98 -3.53 6.69
CA GLN A 68 -8.73 -3.79 7.42
C GLN A 68 -8.03 -2.50 7.81
N SER A 69 -7.96 -1.58 6.88
CA SER A 69 -7.46 -0.23 7.09
C SER A 69 -8.35 0.77 6.35
N VAL A 70 -8.55 1.92 6.95
CA VAL A 70 -9.27 3.05 6.36
C VAL A 70 -8.36 4.26 6.48
N ARG A 71 -8.00 4.85 5.34
CA ARG A 71 -7.17 6.03 5.30
C ARG A 71 -7.96 7.21 4.75
N PHE A 72 -7.80 8.37 5.38
CA PHE A 72 -8.35 9.64 4.90
C PHE A 72 -7.18 10.56 4.57
N GLU A 73 -6.95 10.75 3.28
CA GLU A 73 -5.88 11.60 2.78
C GLU A 73 -6.44 12.96 2.38
N SER A 74 -5.87 14.02 2.93
CA SER A 74 -6.23 15.41 2.61
C SER A 74 -5.30 16.00 1.55
N ASP A 75 -4.88 15.20 0.57
CA ASP A 75 -3.83 15.59 -0.35
C ASP A 75 -4.37 16.09 -1.69
N VAL A 76 -3.79 17.16 -2.15
CA VAL A 76 -4.11 17.81 -3.43
C VAL A 76 -3.27 17.24 -4.59
N GLY A 77 -2.43 16.23 -4.30
CA GLY A 77 -1.51 15.63 -5.28
C GLY A 77 -0.31 16.51 -5.57
N GLY A 78 0.87 16.06 -5.22
CA GLY A 78 2.12 16.78 -5.46
C GLY A 78 3.33 16.04 -4.87
N PRO A 79 4.55 16.57 -5.04
CA PRO A 79 5.73 16.07 -4.35
C PRO A 79 5.51 16.17 -2.83
N GLY A 80 5.41 15.03 -2.16
CA GLY A 80 5.16 14.95 -0.73
C GLY A 80 3.76 14.46 -0.34
N SER A 81 2.96 13.97 -1.30
CA SER A 81 1.73 13.26 -1.01
C SER A 81 1.99 11.89 -0.37
N GLY A 82 1.04 11.41 0.42
CA GLY A 82 1.11 10.11 1.11
C GLY A 82 1.06 10.23 2.63
N ALA A 83 1.15 9.10 3.32
CA ALA A 83 1.10 9.03 4.78
C ALA A 83 2.14 9.94 5.44
N ALA A 84 1.77 10.59 6.54
CA ALA A 84 2.65 11.48 7.28
C ALA A 84 3.91 10.76 7.81
N LEU A 85 3.78 9.48 8.17
CA LEU A 85 4.87 8.59 8.53
C LEU A 85 4.87 7.34 7.63
N SER A 86 6.01 7.00 7.10
CA SER A 86 6.23 5.77 6.34
C SER A 86 7.55 5.14 6.79
N LEU A 87 7.46 3.92 7.31
CA LEU A 87 8.60 3.17 7.83
C LEU A 87 8.75 1.88 7.04
N ARG A 88 9.92 1.67 6.47
CA ARG A 88 10.28 0.45 5.74
C ARG A 88 11.09 -0.46 6.62
N LEU A 89 10.61 -1.67 6.79
CA LEU A 89 11.32 -2.74 7.46
C LEU A 89 11.87 -3.71 6.42
N SER A 90 13.06 -4.19 6.63
CA SER A 90 13.72 -5.21 5.79
C SER A 90 14.35 -6.28 6.64
N HIS A 91 14.08 -7.54 6.31
CA HIS A 91 14.70 -8.70 6.94
C HIS A 91 14.70 -9.90 5.98
N PRO A 92 15.76 -10.77 5.99
CA PRO A 92 15.80 -11.97 5.15
C PRO A 92 14.68 -12.96 5.46
N ASP A 93 14.36 -13.13 6.75
CA ASP A 93 13.28 -14.00 7.20
C ASP A 93 11.95 -13.26 7.19
N THR A 94 11.00 -13.82 6.46
CA THR A 94 9.65 -13.28 6.29
C THR A 94 8.86 -13.24 7.59
N HIS A 95 8.96 -14.29 8.42
CA HIS A 95 8.20 -14.36 9.67
C HIS A 95 8.68 -13.32 10.69
N VAL A 96 9.99 -13.08 10.74
CA VAL A 96 10.57 -12.00 11.54
C VAL A 96 10.08 -10.65 11.05
N LEU A 97 10.08 -10.45 9.73
CA LEU A 97 9.65 -9.20 9.12
C LEU A 97 8.16 -8.90 9.40
N GLU A 98 7.30 -9.91 9.30
CA GLU A 98 5.87 -9.80 9.60
C GLU A 98 5.62 -9.53 11.09
N ALA A 99 6.31 -10.23 11.99
CA ALA A 99 6.20 -10.00 13.43
C ALA A 99 6.70 -8.60 13.84
N ALA A 100 7.80 -8.14 13.24
CA ALA A 100 8.34 -6.82 13.49
C ALA A 100 7.39 -5.70 13.00
N ALA A 101 6.76 -5.88 11.82
CA ALA A 101 5.81 -4.93 11.27
C ALA A 101 4.55 -4.83 12.14
N ALA A 102 4.00 -5.98 12.58
CA ALA A 102 2.87 -6.00 13.50
C ALA A 102 3.19 -5.28 14.83
N ARG A 103 4.36 -5.57 15.40
CA ARG A 103 4.80 -4.94 16.65
C ARG A 103 5.03 -3.45 16.51
N LEU A 104 5.59 -3.02 15.38
CA LEU A 104 5.78 -1.59 15.10
C LEU A 104 4.42 -0.88 14.97
N ALA A 105 3.47 -1.46 14.25
CA ALA A 105 2.13 -0.89 14.09
C ALA A 105 1.40 -0.73 15.44
N GLU A 106 1.52 -1.73 16.34
CA GLU A 106 0.98 -1.66 17.70
C GLU A 106 1.60 -0.48 18.49
N ARG A 107 2.94 -0.34 18.42
CA ARG A 107 3.65 0.75 19.09
C ARG A 107 3.27 2.12 18.55
N LEU A 108 3.08 2.25 17.23
CA LEU A 108 2.66 3.53 16.65
C LEU A 108 1.31 3.99 17.20
N GLY A 109 0.40 3.06 17.52
CA GLY A 109 -0.87 3.36 18.17
C GLY A 109 -0.72 3.97 19.57
N GLU A 110 0.32 3.59 20.32
CA GLU A 110 0.61 4.14 21.65
C GLU A 110 1.04 5.63 21.60
N TYR A 111 1.56 6.10 20.45
CA TYR A 111 1.97 7.49 20.25
C TYR A 111 0.86 8.40 19.67
N GLY A 112 -0.38 7.91 19.63
CA GLY A 112 -1.53 8.70 19.18
C GLY A 112 -1.57 8.96 17.67
N LEU A 113 -0.87 8.13 16.89
CA LEU A 113 -0.98 8.16 15.44
C LEU A 113 -2.27 7.50 14.98
N THR A 114 -2.79 7.99 13.87
CA THR A 114 -4.03 7.52 13.25
C THR A 114 -3.74 6.82 11.91
N ASP A 115 -4.75 6.15 11.35
CA ASP A 115 -4.68 5.50 10.03
C ASP A 115 -3.47 4.57 9.88
N ILE A 116 -3.17 3.81 10.95
CA ILE A 116 -2.02 2.91 11.00
C ILE A 116 -2.28 1.71 10.09
N ASP A 117 -1.40 1.53 9.11
CA ASP A 117 -1.38 0.35 8.25
C ASP A 117 -0.07 -0.40 8.47
N SER A 118 -0.16 -1.62 8.94
CA SER A 118 1.01 -2.48 9.20
C SER A 118 1.73 -2.93 7.92
N GLY A 119 1.15 -2.68 6.74
CA GLY A 119 1.64 -3.22 5.47
C GLY A 119 1.54 -4.75 5.35
N LEU A 120 0.99 -5.39 6.39
CA LEU A 120 0.64 -6.80 6.40
C LEU A 120 -0.76 -6.92 5.81
N GLY A 121 -0.95 -6.70 4.53
CA GLY A 121 -2.27 -6.94 3.96
C GLY A 121 -2.73 -8.35 4.35
N ASP A 122 -3.89 -8.47 5.00
CA ASP A 122 -4.56 -9.76 5.11
C ASP A 122 -4.84 -10.20 3.68
N GLY A 123 -3.97 -11.06 3.17
CA GLY A 123 -4.09 -11.56 1.82
C GLY A 123 -5.43 -12.23 1.62
N LYS A 124 -5.80 -12.43 0.37
CA LYS A 124 -7.02 -13.18 0.07
C LYS A 124 -7.00 -14.52 0.79
N PRO A 125 -8.10 -14.90 1.47
CA PRO A 125 -8.19 -16.24 2.00
C PRO A 125 -7.97 -17.24 0.87
N GLN A 126 -6.97 -18.07 1.01
CA GLN A 126 -6.61 -19.10 0.04
C GLN A 126 -6.69 -20.48 0.67
N LEU A 127 -7.04 -21.45 -0.14
CA LEU A 127 -6.96 -22.85 0.23
C LEU A 127 -5.64 -23.40 -0.30
N GLU A 128 -4.72 -23.69 0.59
CA GLU A 128 -3.49 -24.39 0.26
C GLU A 128 -3.79 -25.88 0.27
N MET A 129 -3.51 -26.54 -0.86
CA MET A 129 -3.76 -27.98 -1.03
C MET A 129 -2.44 -28.68 -1.24
N ARG A 130 -2.13 -29.62 -0.36
CA ARG A 130 -0.94 -30.49 -0.46
C ARG A 130 -1.36 -31.90 -0.66
N LEU A 131 -0.68 -32.61 -1.58
CA LEU A 131 -0.94 -34.03 -1.81
C LEU A 131 -0.62 -34.82 -0.55
N SER A 132 -1.60 -35.59 -0.04
CA SER A 132 -1.48 -36.42 1.15
C SER A 132 -0.55 -37.63 0.89
N ALA A 133 -0.16 -38.33 1.96
CA ALA A 133 0.59 -39.60 1.81
C ALA A 133 -0.23 -40.65 1.06
N GLU A 134 -1.54 -40.72 1.31
CA GLU A 134 -2.46 -41.64 0.60
C GLU A 134 -2.57 -41.27 -0.89
N GLY A 135 -2.68 -39.97 -1.23
CA GLY A 135 -2.69 -39.53 -2.63
C GLY A 135 -1.44 -39.93 -3.39
N ARG A 136 -0.27 -39.82 -2.75
CA ARG A 136 1.00 -40.31 -3.34
C ARG A 136 1.03 -41.82 -3.53
N SER A 137 0.50 -42.60 -2.58
CA SER A 137 0.44 -44.05 -2.70
C SER A 137 -0.50 -44.53 -3.81
N LEU A 138 -1.51 -43.72 -4.16
CA LEU A 138 -2.41 -43.94 -5.29
C LEU A 138 -1.82 -43.49 -6.63
N GLY A 139 -0.55 -43.08 -6.67
CA GLY A 139 0.14 -42.68 -7.88
C GLY A 139 -0.18 -41.27 -8.38
N LEU A 140 -0.86 -40.47 -7.58
CA LEU A 140 -1.16 -39.06 -7.94
C LEU A 140 0.06 -38.16 -7.74
N THR A 141 0.19 -37.20 -8.62
CA THR A 141 1.16 -36.10 -8.49
C THR A 141 0.45 -34.78 -8.16
N GLY A 142 1.21 -33.77 -7.70
CA GLY A 142 0.64 -32.43 -7.49
C GLY A 142 0.06 -31.82 -8.76
N SER A 143 0.63 -32.13 -9.93
CA SER A 143 0.12 -31.70 -11.23
C SER A 143 -1.24 -32.33 -11.55
N ASP A 144 -1.41 -33.62 -11.28
CA ASP A 144 -2.69 -34.30 -11.51
C ASP A 144 -3.79 -33.73 -10.63
N LEU A 145 -3.46 -33.45 -9.36
CA LEU A 145 -4.37 -32.76 -8.44
C LEU A 145 -4.76 -31.38 -8.94
N ALA A 146 -3.78 -30.58 -9.38
CA ALA A 146 -4.04 -29.22 -9.89
C ALA A 146 -4.90 -29.25 -11.17
N GLN A 147 -4.65 -30.18 -12.08
CA GLN A 147 -5.46 -30.36 -13.29
C GLN A 147 -6.88 -30.81 -12.99
N ALA A 148 -7.04 -31.76 -12.06
CA ALA A 148 -8.35 -32.25 -11.65
C ALA A 148 -9.22 -31.17 -11.00
N LEU A 149 -8.61 -30.20 -10.32
CA LEU A 149 -9.32 -29.11 -9.66
C LEU A 149 -9.61 -27.94 -10.60
N ARG A 150 -8.78 -27.71 -11.61
CA ARG A 150 -8.92 -26.55 -12.51
C ARG A 150 -10.26 -26.54 -13.22
N GLY A 151 -10.65 -27.64 -13.85
CA GLY A 151 -11.91 -27.73 -14.60
C GLY A 151 -13.14 -27.40 -13.76
N PRO A 152 -13.36 -28.10 -12.64
CA PRO A 152 -14.50 -27.83 -11.78
C PRO A 152 -14.55 -26.42 -11.18
N LEU A 153 -13.40 -25.84 -10.80
CA LEU A 153 -13.34 -24.56 -10.09
C LEU A 153 -13.27 -23.35 -11.02
N GLN A 154 -12.38 -23.39 -12.01
CA GLN A 154 -12.18 -22.28 -12.94
C GLN A 154 -13.10 -22.37 -14.19
N GLY A 155 -13.45 -23.57 -14.58
CA GLY A 155 -14.14 -23.88 -15.82
C GLY A 155 -13.20 -24.54 -16.82
N ALA A 156 -13.80 -25.29 -17.72
CA ALA A 156 -13.14 -25.89 -18.87
C ALA A 156 -13.91 -25.49 -20.13
N THR A 157 -13.21 -25.00 -21.14
CA THR A 157 -13.82 -24.71 -22.44
C THR A 157 -14.14 -26.02 -23.12
N ALA A 158 -15.42 -26.28 -23.31
CA ALA A 158 -15.91 -27.51 -23.94
C ALA A 158 -15.96 -27.39 -25.48
N VAL A 159 -16.33 -26.22 -25.99
CA VAL A 159 -16.45 -25.95 -27.43
C VAL A 159 -16.09 -24.48 -27.68
N GLU A 160 -15.30 -24.24 -28.71
CA GLU A 160 -15.09 -22.93 -29.32
C GLU A 160 -15.57 -23.00 -30.78
N GLN A 161 -16.47 -22.10 -31.15
CA GLN A 161 -16.97 -22.04 -32.54
C GLN A 161 -17.22 -20.61 -32.96
N PHE A 162 -17.07 -20.38 -34.26
CA PHE A 162 -17.43 -19.08 -34.84
C PHE A 162 -18.89 -19.11 -35.32
N ILE A 163 -19.67 -18.16 -34.83
CA ILE A 163 -21.04 -17.92 -35.31
C ILE A 163 -21.02 -16.59 -36.04
N GLY A 164 -20.95 -16.68 -37.38
CA GLY A 164 -20.74 -15.50 -38.21
C GLY A 164 -19.33 -14.90 -38.02
N ARG A 165 -19.22 -13.72 -37.43
CA ARG A 165 -17.96 -13.00 -37.14
C ARG A 165 -17.58 -12.99 -35.66
N GLN A 166 -18.34 -13.64 -34.81
CA GLN A 166 -18.13 -13.70 -33.38
C GLN A 166 -17.66 -15.10 -32.95
N GLU A 167 -16.62 -15.13 -32.13
CA GLU A 167 -16.17 -16.34 -31.45
C GLU A 167 -17.04 -16.59 -30.24
N VAL A 168 -17.60 -17.78 -30.12
CA VAL A 168 -18.43 -18.23 -29.01
C VAL A 168 -17.76 -19.41 -28.38
N SER A 169 -17.41 -19.26 -27.09
CA SER A 169 -16.87 -20.33 -26.24
C SER A 169 -17.93 -20.82 -25.26
N VAL A 170 -18.03 -22.14 -25.14
CA VAL A 170 -18.89 -22.78 -24.14
C VAL A 170 -18.01 -23.25 -22.99
N GLU A 171 -18.16 -22.61 -21.84
CA GLU A 171 -17.46 -23.00 -20.61
C GLU A 171 -18.35 -23.85 -19.72
N VAL A 172 -17.78 -24.94 -19.21
CA VAL A 172 -18.41 -25.84 -18.24
C VAL A 172 -17.68 -25.74 -16.91
N ARG A 173 -18.40 -25.39 -15.87
CA ARG A 173 -17.89 -25.27 -14.50
C ARG A 173 -18.93 -25.68 -13.47
N LEU A 174 -18.49 -25.95 -12.24
CA LEU A 174 -19.43 -26.21 -11.13
C LEU A 174 -20.29 -24.96 -10.84
N PRO A 175 -21.53 -25.14 -10.37
CA PRO A 175 -22.36 -24.04 -9.89
C PRO A 175 -21.64 -23.23 -8.79
N GLU A 176 -21.94 -21.96 -8.69
CA GLU A 176 -21.33 -21.07 -7.70
C GLU A 176 -21.57 -21.55 -6.26
N THR A 177 -22.75 -22.07 -5.98
CA THR A 177 -23.10 -22.62 -4.68
C THR A 177 -22.18 -23.77 -4.25
N SER A 178 -21.80 -24.64 -5.19
CA SER A 178 -20.89 -25.76 -4.92
C SER A 178 -19.44 -25.32 -4.83
N ARG A 179 -19.03 -24.31 -5.61
CA ARG A 179 -17.66 -23.77 -5.57
C ARG A 179 -17.36 -22.98 -4.29
N ASN A 180 -18.38 -22.35 -3.70
CA ASN A 180 -18.27 -21.58 -2.46
C ASN A 180 -18.46 -22.44 -1.19
N SER A 181 -18.64 -23.76 -1.33
CA SER A 181 -18.83 -24.69 -0.23
C SER A 181 -17.60 -25.55 -0.01
N LEU A 182 -16.91 -25.39 1.13
CA LEU A 182 -15.80 -26.26 1.51
C LEU A 182 -16.21 -27.71 1.59
N SER A 183 -17.41 -28.03 2.07
CA SER A 183 -17.90 -29.41 2.19
C SER A 183 -18.07 -30.08 0.84
N GLU A 184 -18.51 -29.35 -0.18
CA GLU A 184 -18.58 -29.85 -1.56
C GLU A 184 -17.20 -30.04 -2.17
N LEU A 185 -16.27 -29.12 -1.87
CA LEU A 185 -14.90 -29.23 -2.31
C LEU A 185 -14.22 -30.50 -1.76
N TYR A 186 -14.39 -30.80 -0.46
CA TYR A 186 -13.85 -32.03 0.15
C TYR A 186 -14.39 -33.31 -0.51
N ARG A 187 -15.60 -33.31 -1.05
CA ARG A 187 -16.25 -34.44 -1.71
C ARG A 187 -15.92 -34.57 -3.21
N LEU A 188 -15.22 -33.58 -3.77
CA LEU A 188 -14.91 -33.58 -5.21
C LEU A 188 -14.20 -34.84 -5.61
N PRO A 189 -14.70 -35.60 -6.63
CA PRO A 189 -14.09 -36.84 -7.05
C PRO A 189 -12.81 -36.55 -7.86
N ILE A 190 -11.69 -37.08 -7.39
CA ILE A 190 -10.39 -37.07 -8.07
C ILE A 190 -10.16 -38.41 -8.72
N ARG A 191 -9.85 -38.44 -10.01
CA ARG A 191 -9.57 -39.69 -10.73
C ARG A 191 -8.09 -40.02 -10.60
N THR A 192 -7.81 -41.24 -10.12
CA THR A 192 -6.46 -41.79 -10.03
C THR A 192 -5.98 -42.30 -11.40
N PRO A 193 -4.67 -42.51 -11.61
CA PRO A 193 -4.13 -43.12 -12.83
C PRO A 193 -4.74 -44.49 -13.17
N ASP A 194 -5.09 -45.25 -12.15
CA ASP A 194 -5.75 -46.57 -12.30
C ASP A 194 -7.25 -46.45 -12.64
N GLY A 195 -7.78 -45.25 -12.80
CA GLY A 195 -9.17 -45.00 -13.18
C GLY A 195 -10.16 -45.00 -12.01
N MET A 196 -9.73 -45.23 -10.76
CA MET A 196 -10.59 -45.12 -9.58
C MET A 196 -10.97 -43.67 -9.28
N SER A 197 -12.14 -43.48 -8.65
CA SER A 197 -12.58 -42.15 -8.21
C SER A 197 -12.51 -42.08 -6.69
N VAL A 198 -11.75 -41.13 -6.17
CA VAL A 198 -11.49 -40.95 -4.73
C VAL A 198 -11.82 -39.54 -4.34
N PRO A 199 -12.49 -39.29 -3.21
CA PRO A 199 -12.79 -37.90 -2.79
C PRO A 199 -11.51 -37.12 -2.47
N LEU A 200 -11.52 -35.81 -2.77
CA LEU A 200 -10.40 -34.92 -2.56
C LEU A 200 -9.86 -34.97 -1.12
N SER A 201 -10.75 -35.10 -0.13
CA SER A 201 -10.39 -35.19 1.29
C SER A 201 -9.45 -36.35 1.66
N ARG A 202 -9.36 -37.40 0.84
CA ARG A 202 -8.44 -38.51 1.07
C ARG A 202 -7.09 -38.31 0.42
N VAL A 203 -7.06 -37.58 -0.69
CA VAL A 203 -5.84 -37.46 -1.51
C VAL A 203 -5.11 -36.13 -1.27
N ALA A 204 -5.75 -35.14 -0.59
CA ALA A 204 -5.14 -33.86 -0.32
C ALA A 204 -5.43 -33.38 1.10
N ASP A 205 -4.40 -32.78 1.72
CA ASP A 205 -4.51 -31.99 2.94
C ASP A 205 -4.83 -30.55 2.53
N ILE A 206 -5.95 -30.03 3.04
CA ILE A 206 -6.44 -28.68 2.71
C ILE A 206 -6.30 -27.80 3.94
N THR A 207 -5.51 -26.74 3.85
CA THR A 207 -5.34 -25.74 4.90
C THR A 207 -5.82 -24.40 4.41
N LEU A 208 -6.59 -23.71 5.27
CA LEU A 208 -6.95 -22.32 5.03
C LEU A 208 -5.74 -21.45 5.40
N SER A 209 -5.26 -20.65 4.48
CA SER A 209 -4.17 -19.71 4.68
C SER A 209 -4.54 -18.34 4.08
N GLN A 210 -3.69 -17.37 4.27
CA GLN A 210 -3.85 -16.05 3.66
C GLN A 210 -2.74 -15.86 2.62
N ALA A 211 -3.14 -15.53 1.40
CA ALA A 211 -2.18 -15.22 0.35
C ALA A 211 -1.62 -13.82 0.57
N SER A 212 -0.32 -13.64 0.58
CA SER A 212 0.26 -12.29 0.54
C SER A 212 -0.22 -11.56 -0.72
N SER A 213 -1.00 -10.49 -0.55
CA SER A 213 -1.59 -9.74 -1.66
C SER A 213 -0.54 -8.97 -2.47
N SER A 214 0.55 -8.55 -1.82
CA SER A 214 1.63 -7.77 -2.42
C SER A 214 2.97 -8.15 -1.80
N LEU A 215 3.97 -8.32 -2.64
CA LEU A 215 5.36 -8.57 -2.26
C LEU A 215 6.22 -7.44 -2.81
N GLN A 216 6.65 -6.53 -1.93
CA GLN A 216 7.55 -5.46 -2.31
C GLN A 216 9.00 -5.86 -2.05
N ARG A 217 9.89 -5.53 -3.01
CA ARG A 217 11.33 -5.72 -2.87
C ARG A 217 12.05 -4.46 -3.31
N ILE A 218 13.04 -4.05 -2.51
CA ILE A 218 13.98 -2.98 -2.84
C ILE A 218 15.37 -3.60 -2.76
N ASP A 219 16.19 -3.41 -3.79
CA ASP A 219 17.54 -3.97 -3.90
C ASP A 219 17.59 -5.49 -3.65
N GLY A 220 16.57 -6.22 -4.12
CA GLY A 220 16.46 -7.67 -3.96
C GLY A 220 15.97 -8.15 -2.58
N ARG A 221 15.88 -7.27 -1.59
CA ARG A 221 15.40 -7.59 -0.23
C ARG A 221 13.89 -7.38 -0.13
N ARG A 222 13.21 -8.28 0.56
CA ARG A 222 11.79 -8.11 0.89
C ARG A 222 11.64 -6.98 1.90
N ILE A 223 10.68 -6.10 1.64
CA ILE A 223 10.34 -5.01 2.54
C ILE A 223 8.85 -5.08 2.91
N ILE A 224 8.55 -4.61 4.11
CA ILE A 224 7.20 -4.26 4.53
C ILE A 224 7.21 -2.78 4.89
N THR A 225 6.22 -2.05 4.41
CA THR A 225 6.09 -0.62 4.69
C THR A 225 4.94 -0.42 5.67
N VAL A 226 5.26 0.01 6.87
CA VAL A 226 4.29 0.42 7.89
C VAL A 226 4.04 1.91 7.71
N THR A 227 2.78 2.30 7.59
CA THR A 227 2.40 3.71 7.44
C THR A 227 1.48 4.15 8.57
N ALA A 228 1.56 5.42 8.91
CA ALA A 228 0.65 6.04 9.88
C ALA A 228 0.44 7.51 9.52
N ASP A 229 -0.66 8.07 10.01
CA ASP A 229 -0.96 9.48 9.83
C ASP A 229 -1.02 10.22 11.17
N SER A 230 -0.96 11.55 11.13
CA SER A 230 -0.97 12.39 12.31
C SER A 230 -1.75 13.67 12.02
N GLU A 231 -2.39 14.24 13.03
CA GLU A 231 -3.15 15.50 12.90
C GLU A 231 -2.29 16.77 12.75
N GLY A 232 -0.95 16.65 12.61
CA GLY A 232 -0.08 17.80 12.40
C GLY A 232 1.40 17.48 12.23
N ASP A 233 2.09 18.27 11.42
CA ASP A 233 3.51 18.06 11.08
C ASP A 233 4.46 18.16 12.29
N GLN A 234 4.15 19.00 13.29
CA GLN A 234 4.98 19.13 14.48
C GLN A 234 4.91 17.88 15.38
N ALA A 235 3.73 17.28 15.51
CA ALA A 235 3.54 16.06 16.27
C ALA A 235 4.34 14.91 15.64
N ILE A 236 4.35 14.81 14.32
CA ILE A 236 5.04 13.73 13.60
C ILE A 236 6.56 13.80 13.81
N ASN A 237 7.16 14.99 13.79
CA ASN A 237 8.61 15.14 13.99
C ASN A 237 9.05 14.73 15.39
N GLN A 238 8.25 15.00 16.43
CA GLN A 238 8.51 14.54 17.80
C GLN A 238 8.40 13.00 17.89
N VAL A 239 7.38 12.43 17.30
CA VAL A 239 7.20 10.97 17.24
C VAL A 239 8.38 10.31 16.52
N ILE A 240 8.81 10.85 15.38
CA ILE A 240 9.98 10.34 14.65
C ILE A 240 11.23 10.32 15.52
N ALA A 241 11.51 11.39 16.26
CA ALA A 241 12.66 11.45 17.16
C ALA A 241 12.57 10.34 18.24
N THR A 242 11.41 10.18 18.87
CA THR A 242 11.20 9.12 19.88
C THR A 242 11.32 7.72 19.27
N LEU A 243 10.80 7.50 18.06
CA LEU A 243 10.95 6.22 17.36
C LEU A 243 12.41 5.88 17.09
N GLN A 244 13.22 6.86 16.68
CA GLN A 244 14.64 6.69 16.41
C GLN A 244 15.45 6.39 17.69
N GLU A 245 15.10 7.04 18.80
CA GLU A 245 15.83 6.89 20.06
C GLU A 245 15.43 5.64 20.85
N GLU A 246 14.16 5.26 20.83
CA GLU A 246 13.63 4.19 21.69
C GLU A 246 13.19 2.95 20.90
N VAL A 247 12.39 3.12 19.84
CA VAL A 247 11.69 2.00 19.21
C VAL A 247 12.60 1.25 18.23
N PHE A 248 13.35 1.95 17.40
CA PHE A 248 14.21 1.28 16.42
C PHE A 248 15.32 0.47 17.07
N PRO A 249 16.04 0.96 18.11
CA PRO A 249 17.00 0.15 18.82
C PRO A 249 16.37 -1.07 19.52
N ALA A 250 15.19 -0.90 20.11
CA ALA A 250 14.47 -2.00 20.77
C ALA A 250 14.06 -3.09 19.76
N LEU A 251 13.57 -2.72 18.58
CA LEU A 251 13.25 -3.65 17.50
C LEU A 251 14.50 -4.38 16.99
N SER A 252 15.59 -3.66 16.74
CA SER A 252 16.86 -4.25 16.27
C SER A 252 17.49 -5.19 17.30
N ASN A 253 17.34 -4.91 18.59
CA ASN A 253 17.78 -5.80 19.66
C ASN A 253 16.93 -7.07 19.76
N THR A 254 15.62 -6.96 19.50
CA THR A 254 14.70 -8.10 19.52
C THR A 254 14.88 -8.99 18.30
N TRP A 255 15.11 -8.39 17.14
CA TRP A 255 15.31 -9.09 15.86
C TRP A 255 16.63 -8.68 15.19
N PRO A 256 17.72 -9.41 15.48
CA PRO A 256 19.03 -9.12 14.89
C PRO A 256 18.99 -9.20 13.36
N GLY A 257 19.47 -8.16 12.69
CA GLY A 257 19.45 -8.04 11.23
C GLY A 257 18.20 -7.37 10.65
N LEU A 258 17.27 -6.90 11.50
CA LEU A 258 16.18 -6.04 11.08
C LEU A 258 16.72 -4.65 10.76
N GLU A 259 16.53 -4.22 9.52
CA GLU A 259 16.81 -2.86 9.08
C GLU A 259 15.51 -2.05 9.06
N VAL A 260 15.50 -0.91 9.75
CA VAL A 260 14.38 0.04 9.74
C VAL A 260 14.86 1.31 9.06
N SER A 261 14.14 1.76 8.05
CA SER A 261 14.45 3.00 7.33
C SER A 261 13.19 3.84 7.13
N MET A 262 13.39 5.15 7.04
CA MET A 262 12.30 6.04 6.66
C MET A 262 12.03 5.91 5.16
N GLY A 263 10.77 5.98 4.79
CA GLY A 263 10.31 5.98 3.42
C GLY A 263 9.34 7.11 3.14
N GLY A 264 8.78 7.12 1.94
CA GLY A 264 7.76 8.09 1.56
C GLY A 264 8.24 9.54 1.63
N ARG A 265 7.38 10.41 2.06
CA ARG A 265 7.55 11.89 2.09
C ARG A 265 8.84 12.35 2.76
N GLN A 266 9.25 11.73 3.87
CA GLN A 266 10.47 12.12 4.60
C GLN A 266 11.72 11.82 3.78
N GLN A 267 11.79 10.65 3.16
CA GLN A 267 12.93 10.29 2.31
C GLN A 267 12.98 11.17 1.06
N ASP A 268 11.85 11.37 0.38
CA ASP A 268 11.78 12.20 -0.82
C ASP A 268 12.21 13.64 -0.52
N THR A 269 11.82 14.19 0.64
CA THR A 269 12.24 15.53 1.08
C THR A 269 13.74 15.58 1.36
N ALA A 270 14.31 14.59 2.04
CA ALA A 270 15.73 14.52 2.33
C ALA A 270 16.58 14.39 1.04
N ASP A 271 16.16 13.54 0.11
CA ASP A 271 16.81 13.34 -1.18
C ASP A 271 16.72 14.58 -2.06
N ASN A 272 15.58 15.27 -2.07
CA ASN A 272 15.40 16.53 -2.76
C ASN A 272 16.31 17.62 -2.19
N LEU A 273 16.41 17.75 -0.86
CA LEU A 273 17.31 18.70 -0.21
C LEU A 273 18.78 18.40 -0.50
N ALA A 274 19.18 17.12 -0.50
CA ALA A 274 20.52 16.71 -0.86
C ALA A 274 20.85 17.05 -2.32
N THR A 275 19.91 16.81 -3.23
CA THR A 275 20.03 17.13 -4.65
C THR A 275 20.11 18.65 -4.86
N LEU A 276 19.23 19.42 -4.20
CA LEU A 276 19.27 20.89 -4.26
C LEU A 276 20.58 21.45 -3.74
N ARG A 277 21.12 20.91 -2.64
CA ARG A 277 22.42 21.32 -2.11
C ARG A 277 23.55 21.06 -3.09
N THR A 278 23.55 19.91 -3.74
CA THR A 278 24.55 19.57 -4.76
C THR A 278 24.43 20.48 -5.99
N ALA A 279 23.20 20.68 -6.46
CA ALA A 279 22.93 21.58 -7.59
C ALA A 279 23.35 23.04 -7.27
N MET A 280 23.10 23.52 -6.04
CA MET A 280 23.52 24.83 -5.59
C MET A 280 25.05 25.01 -5.64
N TRP A 281 25.81 24.02 -5.16
CA TRP A 281 27.28 24.07 -5.23
C TRP A 281 27.78 24.05 -6.67
N LEU A 282 27.20 23.24 -7.55
CA LEU A 282 27.54 23.21 -8.97
C LEU A 282 27.21 24.55 -9.65
N MET A 283 26.06 25.13 -9.34
CA MET A 283 25.65 26.45 -9.85
C MET A 283 26.62 27.55 -9.40
N LEU A 284 27.01 27.56 -8.12
CA LEU A 284 27.98 28.54 -7.60
C LEU A 284 29.35 28.37 -8.27
N ALA A 285 29.81 27.13 -8.48
CA ALA A 285 31.06 26.85 -9.18
C ALA A 285 31.02 27.30 -10.65
N ALA A 286 29.90 27.05 -11.34
CA ALA A 286 29.70 27.51 -12.72
C ALA A 286 29.68 29.04 -12.82
N LEU A 287 28.94 29.69 -11.88
CA LEU A 287 28.87 31.16 -11.80
C LEU A 287 30.28 31.78 -11.53
N TYR A 288 31.03 31.15 -10.61
CA TYR A 288 32.42 31.56 -10.35
C TYR A 288 33.28 31.46 -11.60
N ALA A 289 33.24 30.33 -12.30
CA ALA A 289 33.99 30.13 -13.53
C ALA A 289 33.61 31.16 -14.62
N LEU A 290 32.30 31.42 -14.77
CA LEU A 290 31.80 32.40 -15.73
C LEU A 290 32.27 33.81 -15.42
N LEU A 291 32.35 34.20 -14.14
CA LEU A 291 32.87 35.51 -13.71
C LEU A 291 34.39 35.61 -13.78
N ALA A 292 35.12 34.52 -13.50
CA ALA A 292 36.58 34.51 -13.49
C ALA A 292 37.18 34.82 -14.87
N ILE A 293 36.51 34.41 -15.95
CA ILE A 293 36.97 34.63 -17.33
C ILE A 293 37.01 36.13 -17.70
N PRO A 294 35.94 36.91 -17.59
CA PRO A 294 35.94 38.32 -17.94
C PRO A 294 36.74 39.19 -16.97
N PHE A 295 36.73 38.84 -15.67
CA PHE A 295 37.49 39.61 -14.67
C PHE A 295 38.99 39.37 -14.69
N ARG A 296 39.47 38.31 -15.33
CA ARG A 296 40.86 37.85 -15.33
C ARG A 296 41.52 37.85 -13.93
N SER A 297 40.71 37.61 -12.94
CA SER A 297 41.09 37.64 -11.50
C SER A 297 40.32 36.55 -10.75
N TYR A 298 40.97 35.87 -9.81
CA TYR A 298 40.32 34.88 -8.97
C TYR A 298 39.63 35.49 -7.73
N LEU A 299 40.01 36.68 -7.33
CA LEU A 299 39.51 37.33 -6.12
C LEU A 299 38.23 38.15 -6.37
N GLN A 300 38.15 38.81 -7.51
CA GLN A 300 37.03 39.68 -7.86
C GLN A 300 35.71 38.94 -7.98
N PRO A 301 35.62 37.72 -8.61
CA PRO A 301 34.39 36.92 -8.61
C PRO A 301 33.89 36.57 -7.21
N LEU A 302 34.82 36.25 -6.29
CA LEU A 302 34.50 35.94 -4.90
C LEU A 302 33.84 37.09 -4.16
N LEU A 303 34.30 38.32 -4.37
CA LEU A 303 33.69 39.57 -3.83
C LEU A 303 32.29 39.78 -4.35
N VAL A 304 32.06 39.51 -5.66
CA VAL A 304 30.74 39.63 -6.28
C VAL A 304 29.79 38.56 -5.74
N MET A 305 30.28 37.35 -5.61
CA MET A 305 29.48 36.23 -5.05
C MET A 305 29.16 36.42 -3.57
N ALA A 306 29.98 37.13 -2.79
CA ALA A 306 29.69 37.45 -1.40
C ALA A 306 28.45 38.38 -1.25
N ALA A 307 28.00 39.03 -2.32
CA ALA A 307 26.76 39.81 -2.32
C ALA A 307 25.50 38.95 -2.42
N ILE A 308 25.60 37.66 -2.85
CA ILE A 308 24.43 36.77 -3.03
C ILE A 308 23.63 36.57 -1.73
N PRO A 309 24.23 36.30 -0.56
CA PRO A 309 23.50 36.16 0.69
C PRO A 309 22.68 37.39 1.05
N PHE A 310 23.18 38.59 0.75
CA PHE A 310 22.47 39.84 0.99
C PHE A 310 21.24 40.00 0.07
N GLY A 311 21.35 39.52 -1.17
CA GLY A 311 20.21 39.47 -2.10
C GLY A 311 19.10 38.54 -1.62
N ILE A 312 19.44 37.41 -1.01
CA ILE A 312 18.45 36.45 -0.45
C ILE A 312 17.71 37.11 0.73
N VAL A 313 18.42 37.78 1.65
CA VAL A 313 17.81 38.47 2.77
C VAL A 313 16.87 39.60 2.29
N GLY A 314 17.21 40.31 1.23
CA GLY A 314 16.34 41.35 0.66
C GLY A 314 15.15 40.82 -0.15
N ALA A 315 15.13 39.56 -0.53
CA ALA A 315 14.03 38.92 -1.25
C ALA A 315 12.99 38.24 -0.32
N VAL A 316 13.39 37.93 0.91
CA VAL A 316 12.54 37.24 1.92
C VAL A 316 11.95 38.22 2.95
N GLY A 317 12.50 39.43 3.08
CA GLY A 317 11.99 40.54 3.90
C GLY A 317 11.08 41.45 3.09
#